data_6cb780b055688c66347b33863463c078
#
_entry.id   6cb780b055688c66347b33863463c078
#
_cell.length_a   1.000
_cell.length_b   1.000
_cell.length_c   1.000
_cell.angle_alpha   90.00
_cell.angle_beta   90.00
_cell.angle_gamma   90.00
#
_symmetry.space_group_name_H-M   'P 1'
#
loop_
_entity.id
_entity.type
_entity.pdbx_description
1 polymer ?
#
loop_
_entity_poly.entity_id
_entity_poly.type
_entity_poly.pdbx_seq_one_letter_code
_entity_poly.pdbx_strand_id
1 'polypeptide(L)'
;MFSLKNKLEPNLKIALKNKMHKNYRVIIHCKTLQEKVENKIKNSKCDIIRSIPYLGCISASLTPNVIEKLIEYPQIDHICFDNYALLCGSSILTANGVILEGKYKLTGKNICIGIVDSGVYPHPDLKNPSNKIIKFVDLINNINHPYDDNGHGTFISGIISSSGHSSNGMYRGVAEKSNIYMIKAFNSIGRGFVSDILYSINQLIDEKEDHNIKIICLPFEILDYNEFTLSLFSRLFDKAVENNLIIIVPSGHNTNVEGSMRGIALLDNCITVGGLDTTSGKKPFIASSGGLSGKAEKPNLTAACVDICSLNADINYISEKDGQKIYPRPLDKLYTSYTGTSCSAAYISGICALLFENNPNLTYKDVCSLLKTSCSLLNMSKSVQGSGIININKLLP
;
A
#
# COMPACT_ATOMS: atom_id res chain seq x y z
N MET A 1 -31.14 -42.72 -1.75
CA MET A 1 -31.27 -41.38 -2.34
C MET A 1 -30.00 -40.61 -2.04
N PHE A 2 -29.01 -40.61 -2.94
CA PHE A 2 -27.80 -39.82 -2.76
C PHE A 2 -28.18 -38.33 -2.88
N SER A 3 -27.91 -37.54 -1.83
CA SER A 3 -28.31 -36.13 -1.76
C SER A 3 -27.62 -35.33 -2.86
N LEU A 4 -28.34 -34.90 -3.88
CA LEU A 4 -27.92 -33.98 -4.94
C LEU A 4 -27.29 -32.66 -4.38
N LYS A 5 -27.58 -32.35 -3.12
CA LYS A 5 -27.09 -31.14 -2.42
C LYS A 5 -25.61 -31.13 -2.08
N ASN A 6 -24.91 -32.27 -2.17
CA ASN A 6 -23.47 -32.35 -1.83
C ASN A 6 -22.54 -32.04 -3.01
N LYS A 7 -23.04 -31.83 -4.22
CA LYS A 7 -22.20 -31.50 -5.39
C LYS A 7 -21.85 -30.03 -5.52
N LEU A 8 -22.46 -29.17 -4.73
CA LEU A 8 -22.15 -27.74 -4.73
C LEU A 8 -21.26 -27.35 -3.55
N GLU A 9 -20.24 -26.55 -3.82
CA GLU A 9 -19.50 -25.87 -2.78
C GLU A 9 -20.44 -25.06 -1.87
N PRO A 10 -20.24 -25.05 -0.52
CA PRO A 10 -21.12 -24.35 0.41
C PRO A 10 -21.32 -22.87 0.10
N ASN A 11 -20.24 -22.14 -0.24
CA ASN A 11 -20.31 -20.72 -0.56
C ASN A 11 -21.08 -20.45 -1.86
N LEU A 12 -20.85 -21.25 -2.89
CA LEU A 12 -21.61 -21.18 -4.15
C LEU A 12 -23.10 -21.42 -3.92
N LYS A 13 -23.46 -22.40 -3.06
CA LYS A 13 -24.84 -22.70 -2.68
C LYS A 13 -25.53 -21.52 -1.99
N ILE A 14 -24.81 -20.82 -1.08
CA ILE A 14 -25.32 -19.63 -0.40
C ILE A 14 -25.54 -18.51 -1.42
N ALA A 15 -24.55 -18.27 -2.31
CA ALA A 15 -24.62 -17.22 -3.34
C ALA A 15 -25.80 -17.46 -4.31
N LEU A 16 -26.02 -18.70 -4.75
CA LEU A 16 -27.15 -19.07 -5.60
C LEU A 16 -28.51 -18.83 -4.89
N LYS A 17 -28.63 -19.25 -3.63
CA LYS A 17 -29.82 -19.01 -2.82
C LYS A 17 -30.18 -17.55 -2.67
N ASN A 18 -29.15 -16.71 -2.49
CA ASN A 18 -29.30 -15.26 -2.30
C ASN A 18 -29.34 -14.47 -3.62
N LYS A 19 -29.25 -15.13 -4.78
CA LYS A 19 -29.28 -14.54 -6.13
C LYS A 19 -28.25 -13.38 -6.28
N MET A 20 -27.04 -13.58 -5.72
CA MET A 20 -26.02 -12.51 -5.62
C MET A 20 -25.50 -12.03 -6.99
N HIS A 21 -25.52 -12.91 -8.01
CA HIS A 21 -25.02 -12.59 -9.35
C HIS A 21 -25.93 -13.13 -10.45
N LYS A 22 -25.91 -12.48 -11.62
CA LYS A 22 -26.62 -12.93 -12.81
C LYS A 22 -25.94 -14.17 -13.43
N ASN A 23 -24.62 -14.19 -13.46
CA ASN A 23 -23.79 -15.29 -13.91
C ASN A 23 -22.73 -15.60 -12.86
N TYR A 24 -22.34 -16.86 -12.79
CA TYR A 24 -21.32 -17.37 -11.86
C TYR A 24 -20.19 -18.01 -12.65
N ARG A 25 -18.97 -17.58 -12.40
CA ARG A 25 -17.80 -18.26 -12.90
C ARG A 25 -17.48 -19.45 -12.00
N VAL A 26 -17.49 -20.65 -12.57
CA VAL A 26 -17.40 -21.91 -11.80
C VAL A 26 -16.44 -22.89 -12.45
N ILE A 27 -15.89 -23.80 -11.63
CA ILE A 27 -15.20 -25.00 -12.05
C ILE A 27 -16.17 -26.18 -11.83
N ILE A 28 -16.35 -26.99 -12.88
CA ILE A 28 -17.19 -28.18 -12.90
C ILE A 28 -16.26 -29.37 -13.01
N HIS A 29 -16.27 -30.26 -12.02
CA HIS A 29 -15.53 -31.52 -12.06
C HIS A 29 -16.47 -32.64 -12.55
N CYS A 30 -16.03 -33.34 -13.60
CA CYS A 30 -16.72 -34.44 -14.25
C CYS A 30 -16.04 -35.77 -13.91
N LYS A 31 -16.80 -36.76 -13.39
CA LYS A 31 -16.27 -38.10 -13.18
C LYS A 31 -16.00 -38.82 -14.49
N THR A 32 -16.84 -38.61 -15.49
CA THR A 32 -16.81 -39.26 -16.80
C THR A 32 -17.45 -38.36 -17.85
N LEU A 33 -17.19 -38.63 -19.14
CA LEU A 33 -17.92 -38.05 -20.27
C LEU A 33 -17.95 -36.51 -20.27
N GLN A 34 -16.80 -35.89 -20.01
CA GLN A 34 -16.63 -34.41 -19.96
C GLN A 34 -17.20 -33.74 -21.24
N GLU A 35 -16.94 -34.27 -22.42
CA GLU A 35 -17.44 -33.75 -23.69
C GLU A 35 -18.98 -33.65 -23.73
N LYS A 36 -19.69 -34.59 -23.13
CA LYS A 36 -21.16 -34.52 -23.06
C LYS A 36 -21.62 -33.37 -22.18
N VAL A 37 -20.89 -33.06 -21.11
CA VAL A 37 -21.18 -31.94 -20.22
C VAL A 37 -20.87 -30.62 -20.95
N GLU A 38 -19.76 -30.52 -21.68
CA GLU A 38 -19.45 -29.37 -22.50
C GLU A 38 -20.51 -29.05 -23.55
N ASN A 39 -20.98 -30.07 -24.25
CA ASN A 39 -22.07 -29.90 -25.23
C ASN A 39 -23.35 -29.40 -24.59
N LYS A 40 -23.64 -29.84 -23.37
CA LYS A 40 -24.83 -29.35 -22.63
C LYS A 40 -24.67 -27.88 -22.22
N ILE A 41 -23.51 -27.47 -21.79
CA ILE A 41 -23.19 -26.05 -21.45
C ILE A 41 -23.34 -25.18 -22.70
N LYS A 42 -22.77 -25.59 -23.84
CA LYS A 42 -22.88 -24.87 -25.12
C LYS A 42 -24.32 -24.72 -25.55
N ASN A 43 -25.13 -25.80 -25.46
CA ASN A 43 -26.55 -25.79 -25.80
C ASN A 43 -27.40 -24.90 -24.88
N SER A 44 -26.90 -24.56 -23.69
CA SER A 44 -27.56 -23.67 -22.73
C SER A 44 -27.21 -22.19 -22.93
N LYS A 45 -26.52 -21.86 -24.01
CA LYS A 45 -26.03 -20.49 -24.33
C LYS A 45 -25.18 -19.90 -23.21
N CYS A 46 -24.37 -20.73 -22.57
CA CYS A 46 -23.38 -20.34 -21.57
C CYS A 46 -21.97 -20.55 -22.10
N ASP A 47 -21.03 -19.75 -21.60
CA ASP A 47 -19.66 -19.70 -22.10
C ASP A 47 -18.76 -20.68 -21.35
N ILE A 48 -18.12 -21.59 -22.10
CA ILE A 48 -17.01 -22.39 -21.58
C ILE A 48 -15.75 -21.53 -21.68
N ILE A 49 -15.06 -21.35 -20.57
CA ILE A 49 -13.87 -20.52 -20.48
C ILE A 49 -12.62 -21.38 -20.74
N ARG A 50 -12.53 -22.53 -20.09
CA ARG A 50 -11.44 -23.51 -20.25
C ARG A 50 -11.95 -24.94 -20.08
N SER A 51 -11.32 -25.86 -20.79
CA SER A 51 -11.49 -27.29 -20.61
C SER A 51 -10.13 -27.88 -20.26
N ILE A 52 -10.09 -28.72 -19.23
CA ILE A 52 -8.87 -29.36 -18.73
C ILE A 52 -9.16 -30.88 -18.63
N PRO A 53 -9.06 -31.61 -19.77
CA PRO A 53 -9.48 -33.02 -19.83
C PRO A 53 -8.75 -33.93 -18.83
N TYR A 54 -7.44 -33.69 -18.62
CA TYR A 54 -6.63 -34.45 -17.67
C TYR A 54 -7.20 -34.43 -16.24
N LEU A 55 -7.80 -33.31 -15.83
CA LEU A 55 -8.41 -33.16 -14.51
C LEU A 55 -9.90 -33.47 -14.52
N GLY A 56 -10.50 -33.77 -15.65
CA GLY A 56 -11.95 -33.88 -15.77
C GLY A 56 -12.68 -32.55 -15.47
N CYS A 57 -12.04 -31.40 -15.65
CA CYS A 57 -12.55 -30.09 -15.25
C CYS A 57 -12.93 -29.20 -16.41
N ILE A 58 -14.03 -28.45 -16.22
CA ILE A 58 -14.50 -27.40 -17.14
C ILE A 58 -14.67 -26.12 -16.32
N SER A 59 -14.04 -25.02 -16.72
CA SER A 59 -14.35 -23.69 -16.22
C SER A 59 -15.34 -23.02 -17.16
N ALA A 60 -16.43 -22.48 -16.59
CA ALA A 60 -17.54 -21.88 -17.37
C ALA A 60 -18.19 -20.72 -16.63
N SER A 61 -18.79 -19.79 -17.39
CA SER A 61 -19.67 -18.75 -16.87
C SER A 61 -21.12 -19.18 -17.03
N LEU A 62 -21.78 -19.50 -15.93
CA LEU A 62 -23.10 -20.14 -15.94
C LEU A 62 -24.15 -19.31 -15.21
N THR A 63 -25.38 -19.34 -15.71
CA THR A 63 -26.55 -18.83 -14.97
C THR A 63 -26.91 -19.76 -13.81
N PRO A 64 -27.59 -19.27 -12.75
CA PRO A 64 -28.09 -20.12 -11.64
C PRO A 64 -28.85 -21.35 -12.10
N ASN A 65 -29.78 -21.16 -13.03
CA ASN A 65 -30.63 -22.23 -13.53
C ASN A 65 -29.83 -23.35 -14.24
N VAL A 66 -28.74 -23.00 -14.91
CA VAL A 66 -27.86 -23.97 -15.58
C VAL A 66 -27.06 -24.75 -14.54
N ILE A 67 -26.54 -24.08 -13.49
CA ILE A 67 -25.86 -24.76 -12.38
C ILE A 67 -26.79 -25.76 -11.68
N GLU A 68 -28.03 -25.36 -11.37
CA GLU A 68 -29.02 -26.22 -10.73
C GLU A 68 -29.36 -27.44 -11.59
N LYS A 69 -29.45 -27.28 -12.93
CA LYS A 69 -29.66 -28.42 -13.83
C LYS A 69 -28.45 -29.35 -13.90
N LEU A 70 -27.22 -28.75 -13.92
CA LEU A 70 -26.00 -29.54 -14.05
C LEU A 70 -25.73 -30.45 -12.86
N ILE A 71 -26.07 -30.06 -11.64
CA ILE A 71 -25.91 -30.93 -10.45
C ILE A 71 -26.75 -32.22 -10.51
N GLU A 72 -27.82 -32.26 -11.31
CA GLU A 72 -28.64 -33.43 -11.52
C GLU A 72 -27.97 -34.51 -12.36
N TYR A 73 -26.94 -34.13 -13.14
CA TYR A 73 -26.24 -35.08 -14.02
C TYR A 73 -25.31 -36.01 -13.23
N PRO A 74 -25.41 -37.35 -13.44
CA PRO A 74 -24.55 -38.30 -12.75
C PRO A 74 -23.08 -38.13 -13.09
N GLN A 75 -22.77 -37.61 -14.27
CA GLN A 75 -21.38 -37.32 -14.73
C GLN A 75 -20.68 -36.24 -13.91
N ILE A 76 -21.43 -35.35 -13.28
CA ILE A 76 -20.86 -34.26 -12.49
C ILE A 76 -20.66 -34.71 -11.06
N ASP A 77 -19.43 -34.49 -10.57
CA ASP A 77 -19.05 -34.79 -9.20
C ASP A 77 -19.18 -33.57 -8.30
N HIS A 78 -18.63 -32.44 -8.74
CA HIS A 78 -18.57 -31.23 -7.94
C HIS A 78 -18.61 -29.96 -8.81
N ILE A 79 -19.20 -28.88 -8.27
CA ILE A 79 -19.17 -27.54 -8.85
C ILE A 79 -18.79 -26.56 -7.74
N CYS A 80 -17.75 -25.78 -7.98
CA CYS A 80 -17.28 -24.74 -7.06
C CYS A 80 -17.06 -23.41 -7.78
N PHE A 81 -16.86 -22.33 -7.03
CA PHE A 81 -16.39 -21.08 -7.61
C PHE A 81 -15.02 -21.28 -8.30
N ASP A 82 -14.83 -20.64 -9.43
CA ASP A 82 -13.50 -20.42 -10.04
C ASP A 82 -12.91 -19.21 -9.35
N ASN A 83 -12.29 -19.45 -8.20
CA ASN A 83 -11.73 -18.42 -7.33
C ASN A 83 -10.41 -17.89 -7.89
N TYR A 84 -10.09 -16.66 -7.52
CA TYR A 84 -8.83 -16.03 -7.89
C TYR A 84 -7.66 -16.68 -7.15
N ALA A 85 -6.61 -17.02 -7.89
CA ALA A 85 -5.27 -17.17 -7.34
C ALA A 85 -4.61 -15.78 -7.32
N LEU A 86 -3.96 -15.42 -6.22
CA LEU A 86 -3.26 -14.16 -6.08
C LEU A 86 -1.76 -14.39 -6.26
N LEU A 87 -1.10 -13.46 -6.94
CA LEU A 87 0.37 -13.43 -6.98
C LEU A 87 0.90 -13.18 -5.56
N CYS A 88 2.00 -13.82 -5.20
CA CYS A 88 2.66 -13.60 -3.93
C CYS A 88 3.10 -12.13 -3.82
N GLY A 89 2.81 -11.50 -2.69
CA GLY A 89 2.95 -10.06 -2.45
C GLY A 89 1.59 -9.39 -2.31
N SER A 90 1.33 -8.84 -1.13
CA SER A 90 0.08 -8.13 -0.86
C SER A 90 0.20 -6.67 -1.28
N SER A 91 -0.85 -6.11 -1.89
CA SER A 91 -0.96 -4.65 -2.00
C SER A 91 -1.00 -4.05 -0.60
N ILE A 92 -0.56 -2.79 -0.46
CA ILE A 92 -0.56 -2.11 0.84
C ILE A 92 -1.96 -2.04 1.47
N LEU A 93 -3.00 -1.90 0.66
CA LEU A 93 -4.38 -1.87 1.11
C LEU A 93 -4.82 -3.23 1.63
N THR A 94 -4.58 -4.30 0.87
CA THR A 94 -4.90 -5.69 1.27
C THR A 94 -4.16 -6.08 2.54
N ALA A 95 -2.86 -5.77 2.63
CA ALA A 95 -2.02 -6.06 3.78
C ALA A 95 -2.53 -5.40 5.08
N ASN A 96 -3.14 -4.23 4.98
CA ASN A 96 -3.75 -3.52 6.11
C ASN A 96 -5.25 -3.83 6.29
N GLY A 97 -5.82 -4.73 5.50
CA GLY A 97 -7.23 -5.12 5.57
C GLY A 97 -8.19 -4.01 5.15
N VAL A 98 -7.74 -3.11 4.27
CA VAL A 98 -8.54 -1.98 3.80
C VAL A 98 -9.27 -2.34 2.51
N ILE A 99 -10.58 -2.24 2.54
CA ILE A 99 -11.45 -2.37 1.37
C ILE A 99 -11.98 -0.96 1.07
N LEU A 100 -11.42 -0.30 0.05
CA LEU A 100 -11.82 1.06 -0.34
C LEU A 100 -13.04 1.07 -1.29
N GLU A 101 -13.59 -0.08 -1.65
CA GLU A 101 -14.70 -0.16 -2.59
C GLU A 101 -16.02 0.27 -1.95
N GLY A 102 -16.59 1.32 -2.52
CA GLY A 102 -17.99 1.71 -2.33
C GLY A 102 -18.29 2.62 -1.13
N LYS A 103 -17.50 2.64 -0.07
CA LYS A 103 -17.83 3.40 1.15
C LYS A 103 -17.15 4.76 1.22
N TYR A 104 -15.92 4.87 0.73
CA TYR A 104 -15.13 6.11 0.79
C TYR A 104 -14.86 6.62 -0.62
N LYS A 105 -15.23 7.87 -0.88
CA LYS A 105 -14.91 8.57 -2.13
C LYS A 105 -13.58 9.34 -2.06
N LEU A 106 -12.87 9.22 -0.93
CA LEU A 106 -11.62 9.92 -0.67
C LEU A 106 -10.46 9.26 -1.43
N THR A 107 -9.65 10.09 -2.06
CA THR A 107 -8.57 9.67 -2.96
C THR A 107 -7.27 10.43 -2.72
N GLY A 108 -7.22 11.35 -1.75
CA GLY A 108 -6.12 12.28 -1.50
C GLY A 108 -6.07 13.43 -2.52
N LYS A 109 -7.19 13.69 -3.22
CA LYS A 109 -7.26 14.73 -4.26
C LYS A 109 -6.89 16.10 -3.72
N ASN A 110 -6.08 16.84 -4.49
CA ASN A 110 -5.54 18.16 -4.18
C ASN A 110 -4.58 18.20 -2.98
N ILE A 111 -4.23 17.10 -2.37
CA ILE A 111 -3.23 17.05 -1.30
C ILE A 111 -1.87 16.67 -1.89
N CYS A 112 -0.83 17.39 -1.49
CA CYS A 112 0.55 17.07 -1.81
C CYS A 112 1.26 16.46 -0.61
N ILE A 113 2.07 15.43 -0.87
CA ILE A 113 2.93 14.79 0.10
C ILE A 113 4.38 15.05 -0.32
N GLY A 114 5.12 15.75 0.55
CA GLY A 114 6.55 15.89 0.43
C GLY A 114 7.25 14.60 0.85
N ILE A 115 8.12 14.08 0.02
CA ILE A 115 8.88 12.85 0.29
C ILE A 115 10.36 13.16 0.16
N VAL A 116 11.14 12.78 1.17
CA VAL A 116 12.61 12.87 1.14
C VAL A 116 13.15 11.44 1.02
N ASP A 117 13.68 11.08 -0.15
CA ASP A 117 14.07 9.69 -0.45
C ASP A 117 15.15 9.61 -1.55
N SER A 118 15.30 8.47 -2.19
CA SER A 118 16.26 8.17 -3.25
C SER A 118 15.90 8.73 -4.64
N GLY A 119 14.71 9.31 -4.78
CA GLY A 119 14.18 9.80 -6.05
C GLY A 119 12.82 9.20 -6.39
N VAL A 120 12.34 9.45 -7.60
CA VAL A 120 11.10 8.86 -8.12
C VAL A 120 11.22 8.60 -9.62
N TYR A 121 11.04 7.35 -10.02
CA TYR A 121 10.96 6.96 -11.41
C TYR A 121 9.63 7.40 -12.02
N PRO A 122 9.58 7.91 -13.26
CA PRO A 122 8.32 8.31 -13.91
C PRO A 122 7.49 7.08 -14.35
N HIS A 123 7.12 6.25 -13.37
CA HIS A 123 6.35 5.03 -13.55
C HIS A 123 4.99 5.31 -14.20
N PRO A 124 4.46 4.44 -15.10
CA PRO A 124 3.15 4.62 -15.73
C PRO A 124 2.02 4.94 -14.74
N ASP A 125 1.99 4.30 -13.58
CA ASP A 125 0.95 4.49 -12.55
C ASP A 125 1.08 5.82 -11.78
N LEU A 126 2.23 6.50 -11.87
CA LEU A 126 2.42 7.86 -11.36
C LEU A 126 2.20 8.93 -12.45
N LYS A 127 2.14 8.50 -13.72
CA LYS A 127 1.94 9.41 -14.86
C LYS A 127 0.50 9.37 -15.40
N ASN A 128 -0.20 8.25 -15.25
CA ASN A 128 -1.55 8.05 -15.78
C ASN A 128 -2.57 7.85 -14.65
N PRO A 129 -3.82 8.34 -14.81
CA PRO A 129 -4.33 9.17 -15.89
C PRO A 129 -3.83 10.64 -15.82
N SER A 130 -3.17 11.04 -14.72
CA SER A 130 -2.58 12.36 -14.52
C SER A 130 -1.20 12.22 -13.87
N ASN A 131 -0.28 13.15 -14.18
CA ASN A 131 1.03 13.18 -13.54
C ASN A 131 0.90 13.53 -12.05
N LYS A 132 1.35 12.63 -11.17
CA LYS A 132 1.36 12.81 -9.71
C LYS A 132 2.61 13.53 -9.22
N ILE A 133 3.72 13.42 -9.96
CA ILE A 133 5.00 14.04 -9.60
C ILE A 133 4.94 15.49 -10.04
N ILE A 134 4.55 16.37 -9.11
CA ILE A 134 4.38 17.81 -9.42
C ILE A 134 5.68 18.58 -9.28
N LYS A 135 6.59 18.13 -8.41
CA LYS A 135 7.91 18.70 -8.25
C LYS A 135 8.95 17.63 -7.92
N PHE A 136 10.15 17.82 -8.42
CA PHE A 136 11.32 16.98 -8.18
C PHE A 136 12.54 17.87 -7.96
N VAL A 137 13.27 17.59 -6.88
CA VAL A 137 14.53 18.26 -6.56
C VAL A 137 15.57 17.19 -6.31
N ASP A 138 16.73 17.31 -6.96
CA ASP A 138 17.85 16.38 -6.83
C ASP A 138 19.02 17.08 -6.14
N LEU A 139 19.30 16.72 -4.89
CA LEU A 139 20.42 17.24 -4.12
C LEU A 139 21.72 16.44 -4.31
N ILE A 140 21.64 15.32 -5.03
CA ILE A 140 22.78 14.40 -5.23
C ILE A 140 23.53 14.71 -6.53
N ASN A 141 22.82 14.79 -7.65
CA ASN A 141 23.41 14.95 -8.98
C ASN A 141 22.95 16.23 -9.70
N ASN A 142 22.07 17.03 -9.07
CA ASN A 142 21.49 18.26 -9.64
C ASN A 142 20.77 18.05 -10.99
N ILE A 143 20.12 16.91 -11.16
CA ILE A 143 19.32 16.59 -12.36
C ILE A 143 17.90 17.15 -12.19
N ASN A 144 17.38 17.80 -13.25
CA ASN A 144 16.09 18.49 -13.19
C ASN A 144 14.86 17.58 -13.41
N HIS A 145 15.07 16.42 -13.98
CA HIS A 145 13.97 15.49 -14.31
C HIS A 145 13.92 14.28 -13.38
N PRO A 146 12.72 13.79 -13.03
CA PRO A 146 12.57 12.67 -12.09
C PRO A 146 13.27 11.39 -12.56
N TYR A 147 14.02 10.78 -11.67
CA TYR A 147 14.61 9.45 -11.78
C TYR A 147 14.83 8.86 -10.39
N ASP A 148 15.16 7.57 -10.31
CA ASP A 148 15.43 6.88 -9.05
C ASP A 148 16.43 5.75 -9.31
N ASP A 149 17.68 5.98 -8.94
CA ASP A 149 18.78 5.03 -9.12
C ASP A 149 18.96 4.04 -7.97
N ASN A 150 18.00 4.01 -7.03
CA ASN A 150 17.91 3.03 -5.94
C ASN A 150 16.60 2.24 -5.99
N GLY A 151 15.49 2.89 -6.30
CA GLY A 151 14.16 2.32 -6.40
C GLY A 151 13.28 2.48 -5.15
N HIS A 152 13.86 2.81 -3.98
CA HIS A 152 13.10 2.92 -2.74
C HIS A 152 12.07 4.06 -2.78
N GLY A 153 12.46 5.25 -3.21
CA GLY A 153 11.54 6.39 -3.27
C GLY A 153 10.38 6.19 -4.26
N THR A 154 10.63 5.48 -5.37
CA THR A 154 9.58 5.07 -6.32
C THR A 154 8.60 4.10 -5.66
N PHE A 155 9.12 3.11 -4.93
CA PHE A 155 8.34 2.14 -4.20
C PHE A 155 7.43 2.82 -3.16
N ILE A 156 7.97 3.72 -2.34
CA ILE A 156 7.25 4.54 -1.35
C ILE A 156 6.19 5.41 -2.03
N SER A 157 6.54 6.08 -3.13
CA SER A 157 5.60 6.88 -3.93
C SER A 157 4.42 6.04 -4.42
N GLY A 158 4.67 4.79 -4.78
CA GLY A 158 3.64 3.85 -5.20
C GLY A 158 2.67 3.47 -4.08
N ILE A 159 3.17 3.19 -2.87
CA ILE A 159 2.32 2.94 -1.70
C ILE A 159 1.38 4.12 -1.44
N ILE A 160 1.86 5.33 -1.61
CA ILE A 160 1.10 6.56 -1.35
C ILE A 160 0.13 6.86 -2.49
N SER A 161 0.61 7.00 -3.73
CA SER A 161 -0.10 7.69 -4.82
C SER A 161 -0.27 6.90 -6.11
N SER A 162 0.12 5.62 -6.17
CA SER A 162 -0.10 4.81 -7.39
C SER A 162 -1.57 4.84 -7.81
N SER A 163 -1.83 5.11 -9.08
CA SER A 163 -3.19 5.01 -9.65
C SER A 163 -3.64 3.56 -9.85
N GLY A 164 -2.71 2.60 -9.83
CA GLY A 164 -2.97 1.21 -10.18
C GLY A 164 -3.36 1.01 -11.65
N HIS A 165 -3.11 1.99 -12.53
CA HIS A 165 -3.51 1.96 -13.93
C HIS A 165 -3.02 0.70 -14.66
N SER A 166 -1.77 0.33 -14.46
CA SER A 166 -1.16 -0.82 -15.13
C SER A 166 -1.54 -2.17 -14.51
N SER A 167 -2.20 -2.17 -13.34
CA SER A 167 -2.64 -3.37 -12.61
C SER A 167 -4.15 -3.49 -12.48
N ASN A 168 -4.92 -2.71 -13.23
CA ASN A 168 -6.38 -2.66 -13.09
C ASN A 168 -6.84 -2.39 -11.63
N GLY A 169 -6.10 -1.53 -10.93
CA GLY A 169 -6.38 -1.14 -9.55
C GLY A 169 -5.80 -2.07 -8.47
N MET A 170 -5.18 -3.20 -8.81
CA MET A 170 -4.66 -4.17 -7.84
C MET A 170 -3.60 -3.55 -6.92
N TYR A 171 -2.64 -2.81 -7.48
CA TYR A 171 -1.56 -2.15 -6.75
C TYR A 171 -1.75 -0.63 -6.68
N ARG A 172 -2.99 -0.23 -6.41
CA ARG A 172 -3.35 1.16 -6.15
C ARG A 172 -2.79 1.61 -4.81
N GLY A 173 -2.29 2.84 -4.77
CA GLY A 173 -1.85 3.50 -3.55
C GLY A 173 -3.03 3.90 -2.66
N VAL A 174 -2.72 4.29 -1.42
CA VAL A 174 -3.72 4.68 -0.41
C VAL A 174 -4.45 5.95 -0.82
N ALA A 175 -3.72 6.93 -1.35
CA ALA A 175 -4.20 8.25 -1.77
C ALA A 175 -3.95 8.43 -3.28
N GLU A 176 -4.61 7.63 -4.11
CA GLU A 176 -4.34 7.47 -5.54
C GLU A 176 -4.40 8.75 -6.39
N LYS A 177 -4.97 9.83 -5.86
CA LYS A 177 -5.04 11.16 -6.51
C LYS A 177 -4.24 12.22 -5.78
N SER A 178 -3.45 11.86 -4.78
CA SER A 178 -2.52 12.79 -4.15
C SER A 178 -1.35 13.12 -5.09
N ASN A 179 -0.76 14.27 -4.88
CA ASN A 179 0.43 14.72 -5.56
C ASN A 179 1.68 14.39 -4.74
N ILE A 180 2.81 14.29 -5.42
CA ILE A 180 4.11 14.01 -4.84
C ILE A 180 5.05 15.19 -5.14
N TYR A 181 5.67 15.70 -4.10
CA TYR A 181 6.87 16.52 -4.19
C TYR A 181 8.04 15.70 -3.66
N MET A 182 8.88 15.22 -4.57
CA MET A 182 10.02 14.37 -4.22
C MET A 182 11.30 15.22 -4.12
N ILE A 183 12.02 15.08 -3.01
CA ILE A 183 13.38 15.55 -2.86
C ILE A 183 14.31 14.34 -2.76
N LYS A 184 15.17 14.17 -3.77
CA LYS A 184 16.20 13.14 -3.78
C LYS A 184 17.39 13.62 -2.93
N ALA A 185 17.45 13.08 -1.71
CA ALA A 185 18.53 13.34 -0.74
C ALA A 185 19.36 12.07 -0.46
N PHE A 186 19.01 10.93 -1.07
CA PHE A 186 19.72 9.67 -0.94
C PHE A 186 20.27 9.21 -2.29
N ASN A 187 21.50 8.71 -2.28
CA ASN A 187 22.18 8.19 -3.47
C ASN A 187 21.74 6.76 -3.82
N SER A 188 22.33 6.20 -4.88
CA SER A 188 22.00 4.87 -5.42
C SER A 188 22.21 3.71 -4.42
N ILE A 189 23.02 3.89 -3.39
CA ILE A 189 23.24 2.88 -2.34
C ILE A 189 22.44 3.18 -1.06
N GLY A 190 21.46 4.12 -1.11
CA GLY A 190 20.58 4.44 0.01
C GLY A 190 21.25 5.24 1.13
N ARG A 191 22.27 6.04 0.84
CA ARG A 191 22.93 6.93 1.80
C ARG A 191 22.65 8.38 1.49
N GLY A 192 22.27 9.17 2.51
CA GLY A 192 22.04 10.61 2.44
C GLY A 192 22.75 11.33 3.58
N PHE A 193 23.25 12.54 3.31
CA PHE A 193 23.82 13.38 4.36
C PHE A 193 22.71 14.03 5.19
N VAL A 194 22.95 14.14 6.50
CA VAL A 194 22.01 14.80 7.44
C VAL A 194 21.73 16.25 7.00
N SER A 195 22.72 16.97 6.51
CA SER A 195 22.54 18.34 6.00
C SER A 195 21.56 18.44 4.85
N ASP A 196 21.61 17.50 3.89
CA ASP A 196 20.71 17.48 2.74
C ASP A 196 19.27 17.12 3.19
N ILE A 197 19.14 16.24 4.18
CA ILE A 197 17.86 15.89 4.77
C ILE A 197 17.25 17.09 5.52
N LEU A 198 18.03 17.78 6.36
CA LEU A 198 17.58 18.98 7.07
C LEU A 198 17.17 20.09 6.08
N TYR A 199 17.97 20.30 5.03
CA TYR A 199 17.63 21.23 3.95
C TYR A 199 16.31 20.85 3.26
N SER A 200 16.15 19.57 2.94
CA SER A 200 14.93 19.04 2.29
C SER A 200 13.67 19.31 3.13
N ILE A 201 13.74 19.02 4.43
CA ILE A 201 12.61 19.25 5.34
C ILE A 201 12.26 20.74 5.40
N ASN A 202 13.29 21.60 5.54
CA ASN A 202 13.08 23.05 5.56
C ASN A 202 12.45 23.56 4.27
N GLN A 203 12.94 23.09 3.11
CA GLN A 203 12.37 23.46 1.80
C GLN A 203 10.91 23.05 1.67
N LEU A 204 10.54 21.83 2.08
CA LEU A 204 9.16 21.36 2.05
C LEU A 204 8.22 22.20 2.96
N ILE A 205 8.75 22.68 4.11
CA ILE A 205 7.99 23.57 5.00
C ILE A 205 7.81 24.94 4.36
N ASP A 206 8.86 25.51 3.78
CA ASP A 206 8.85 26.84 3.19
C ASP A 206 7.93 26.90 1.94
N GLU A 207 7.90 25.83 1.13
CA GLU A 207 7.09 25.72 -0.09
C GLU A 207 5.70 25.08 0.09
N LYS A 208 5.25 24.90 1.34
CA LYS A 208 4.01 24.17 1.63
C LYS A 208 2.77 24.79 1.00
N GLU A 209 2.67 26.10 0.95
CA GLU A 209 1.50 26.79 0.38
C GLU A 209 1.49 26.72 -1.16
N ASP A 210 2.65 26.83 -1.80
CA ASP A 210 2.79 26.83 -3.26
C ASP A 210 2.34 25.50 -3.87
N HIS A 211 2.50 24.41 -3.11
CA HIS A 211 2.21 23.06 -3.57
C HIS A 211 1.10 22.35 -2.77
N ASN A 212 0.45 23.02 -1.81
CA ASN A 212 -0.51 22.45 -0.87
C ASN A 212 0.01 21.19 -0.17
N ILE A 213 1.25 21.26 0.33
CA ILE A 213 1.86 20.20 1.11
C ILE A 213 1.18 20.14 2.47
N LYS A 214 0.72 18.96 2.88
CA LYS A 214 0.12 18.70 4.20
C LYS A 214 0.89 17.66 5.00
N ILE A 215 1.64 16.81 4.32
CA ILE A 215 2.37 15.69 4.92
C ILE A 215 3.81 15.72 4.42
N ILE A 216 4.76 15.43 5.32
CA ILE A 216 6.16 15.17 5.01
C ILE A 216 6.46 13.73 5.42
N CYS A 217 6.68 12.87 4.44
CA CYS A 217 7.04 11.47 4.63
C CYS A 217 8.57 11.34 4.60
N LEU A 218 9.14 10.87 5.71
CA LEU A 218 10.58 10.64 5.89
C LEU A 218 10.81 9.14 6.11
N PRO A 219 10.78 8.29 5.05
CA PRO A 219 10.74 6.85 5.20
C PRO A 219 12.14 6.23 5.39
N PHE A 220 12.92 6.79 6.28
CA PHE A 220 14.29 6.38 6.62
C PHE A 220 14.54 6.51 8.11
N GLU A 221 15.65 5.99 8.58
CA GLU A 221 16.11 6.13 9.96
C GLU A 221 17.47 6.84 10.02
N ILE A 222 17.76 7.46 11.16
CA ILE A 222 19.07 8.04 11.46
C ILE A 222 19.66 7.23 12.60
N LEU A 223 20.75 6.52 12.31
CA LEU A 223 21.38 5.59 13.24
C LEU A 223 22.30 6.26 14.24
N ASP A 224 22.83 7.45 13.88
CA ASP A 224 23.79 8.17 14.71
C ASP A 224 23.10 8.78 15.94
N TYR A 225 23.64 8.48 17.11
CA TYR A 225 23.17 9.03 18.39
C TYR A 225 23.92 10.33 18.71
N ASN A 226 23.59 11.39 17.99
CA ASN A 226 24.11 12.72 18.22
C ASN A 226 22.99 13.65 18.70
N GLU A 227 23.00 14.01 19.98
CA GLU A 227 21.98 14.87 20.59
C GLU A 227 21.84 16.22 19.89
N PHE A 228 22.96 16.81 19.42
CA PHE A 228 22.93 18.06 18.68
C PHE A 228 22.18 17.87 17.35
N THR A 229 22.51 16.83 16.58
CA THR A 229 21.79 16.50 15.33
C THR A 229 20.32 16.30 15.58
N LEU A 230 19.94 15.53 16.62
CA LEU A 230 18.52 15.32 16.96
C LEU A 230 17.82 16.63 17.36
N SER A 231 18.53 17.55 18.05
CA SER A 231 17.96 18.86 18.39
C SER A 231 17.64 19.71 17.15
N LEU A 232 18.45 19.60 16.07
CA LEU A 232 18.17 20.28 14.80
C LEU A 232 16.91 19.73 14.13
N PHE A 233 16.74 18.40 14.11
CA PHE A 233 15.52 17.77 13.62
C PHE A 233 14.30 18.18 14.46
N SER A 234 14.42 18.14 15.79
CA SER A 234 13.34 18.55 16.69
C SER A 234 12.85 19.96 16.37
N ARG A 235 13.76 20.91 16.20
CA ARG A 235 13.42 22.31 15.85
C ARG A 235 12.71 22.44 14.49
N LEU A 236 13.13 21.66 13.47
CA LEU A 236 12.44 21.64 12.19
C LEU A 236 11.05 20.97 12.29
N PHE A 237 10.93 19.93 13.10
CA PHE A 237 9.65 19.26 13.32
C PHE A 237 8.68 20.17 14.09
N ASP A 238 9.18 20.97 15.07
CA ASP A 238 8.36 21.99 15.73
C ASP A 238 7.89 23.05 14.71
N LYS A 239 8.78 23.53 13.85
CA LYS A 239 8.42 24.45 12.75
C LYS A 239 7.33 23.84 11.84
N ALA A 240 7.44 22.56 11.51
CA ALA A 240 6.44 21.86 10.70
C ALA A 240 5.08 21.78 11.42
N VAL A 241 5.07 21.39 12.70
CA VAL A 241 3.85 21.34 13.53
C VAL A 241 3.18 22.71 13.65
N GLU A 242 3.94 23.78 13.89
CA GLU A 242 3.44 25.16 13.92
C GLU A 242 2.82 25.58 12.59
N ASN A 243 3.25 24.97 11.50
CA ASN A 243 2.73 25.17 10.15
C ASN A 243 1.64 24.17 9.75
N ASN A 244 1.09 23.39 10.70
CA ASN A 244 0.10 22.34 10.49
C ASN A 244 0.51 21.26 9.48
N LEU A 245 1.81 20.99 9.36
CA LEU A 245 2.34 19.88 8.58
C LEU A 245 2.46 18.63 9.46
N ILE A 246 2.20 17.47 8.87
CA ILE A 246 2.34 16.18 9.53
C ILE A 246 3.62 15.52 9.09
N ILE A 247 4.57 15.35 10.01
CA ILE A 247 5.79 14.58 9.75
C ILE A 247 5.56 13.13 10.16
N ILE A 248 5.86 12.20 9.23
CA ILE A 248 5.71 10.77 9.43
C ILE A 248 7.03 10.08 9.20
N VAL A 249 7.43 9.27 10.19
CA VAL A 249 8.68 8.53 10.22
C VAL A 249 8.45 7.05 10.54
N PRO A 250 9.26 6.11 10.04
CA PRO A 250 9.23 4.72 10.48
C PRO A 250 9.84 4.57 11.87
N SER A 251 9.49 3.49 12.57
CA SER A 251 10.10 3.15 13.86
C SER A 251 11.58 2.75 13.75
N GLY A 252 12.04 2.39 12.54
CA GLY A 252 13.39 1.91 12.28
C GLY A 252 13.48 0.38 12.16
N HIS A 253 14.71 -0.12 12.01
CA HIS A 253 14.99 -1.53 11.66
C HIS A 253 16.01 -2.18 12.62
N ASN A 254 15.82 -1.96 13.95
CA ASN A 254 16.76 -2.37 15.00
C ASN A 254 16.22 -3.45 15.93
N THR A 255 15.38 -4.37 15.46
CA THR A 255 14.67 -5.40 16.23
C THR A 255 13.44 -4.89 17.00
N ASN A 256 12.48 -5.78 17.30
CA ASN A 256 11.26 -5.42 18.04
C ASN A 256 11.44 -5.49 19.58
N VAL A 257 12.67 -5.35 20.05
CA VAL A 257 12.99 -5.29 21.47
C VAL A 257 12.67 -3.89 22.00
N GLU A 258 12.10 -3.82 23.18
CA GLU A 258 11.84 -2.55 23.87
C GLU A 258 13.12 -1.72 24.02
N GLY A 259 13.04 -0.42 23.69
CA GLY A 259 14.19 0.49 23.72
C GLY A 259 15.15 0.39 22.54
N SER A 260 14.83 -0.39 21.51
CA SER A 260 15.67 -0.50 20.29
C SER A 260 15.46 0.66 19.29
N MET A 261 14.38 1.44 19.44
CA MET A 261 14.09 2.62 18.60
C MET A 261 15.13 3.71 18.81
N ARG A 262 15.50 4.41 17.71
CA ARG A 262 16.58 5.41 17.72
C ARG A 262 16.24 6.62 16.88
N GLY A 263 17.06 7.67 17.02
CA GLY A 263 17.08 8.84 16.16
C GLY A 263 15.76 9.61 16.16
N ILE A 264 15.37 10.09 14.98
CA ILE A 264 14.18 10.92 14.78
C ILE A 264 12.86 10.22 15.13
N ALA A 265 12.85 8.90 15.16
CA ALA A 265 11.67 8.12 15.54
C ALA A 265 11.26 8.33 17.01
N LEU A 266 12.16 8.80 17.88
CA LEU A 266 11.90 9.09 19.28
C LEU A 266 11.34 10.50 19.52
N LEU A 267 11.34 11.37 18.52
CA LEU A 267 10.86 12.76 18.69
C LEU A 267 9.34 12.81 18.85
N ASP A 268 8.86 13.68 19.74
CA ASP A 268 7.44 13.79 20.09
C ASP A 268 6.60 14.52 19.03
N ASN A 269 7.24 15.36 18.23
CA ASN A 269 6.64 16.22 17.22
C ASN A 269 6.56 15.59 15.82
N CYS A 270 6.54 14.25 15.74
CA CYS A 270 6.27 13.47 14.54
C CYS A 270 5.41 12.25 14.85
N ILE A 271 4.80 11.66 13.83
CA ILE A 271 4.09 10.40 13.93
C ILE A 271 5.04 9.26 13.54
N THR A 272 5.39 8.45 14.53
CA THR A 272 6.25 7.27 14.35
C THR A 272 5.41 6.04 14.11
N VAL A 273 5.70 5.30 13.04
CA VAL A 273 4.92 4.14 12.62
C VAL A 273 5.75 2.86 12.73
N GLY A 274 5.26 1.92 13.55
CA GLY A 274 5.82 0.58 13.69
C GLY A 274 5.40 -0.36 12.55
N GLY A 275 6.10 -1.48 12.43
CA GLY A 275 5.88 -2.48 11.40
C GLY A 275 5.17 -3.73 11.90
N LEU A 276 4.22 -4.25 11.09
CA LEU A 276 3.56 -5.53 11.28
C LEU A 276 3.85 -6.49 10.14
N ASP A 277 4.01 -7.74 10.49
CA ASP A 277 3.88 -8.86 9.57
C ASP A 277 2.42 -9.32 9.53
N THR A 278 1.80 -9.17 8.35
CA THR A 278 0.42 -9.57 8.09
C THR A 278 0.32 -10.75 7.11
N THR A 279 1.43 -11.37 6.74
CA THR A 279 1.47 -12.47 5.76
C THR A 279 0.85 -13.76 6.29
N SER A 280 0.95 -13.99 7.60
CA SER A 280 0.38 -15.16 8.28
C SER A 280 -0.27 -14.81 9.62
N GLY A 281 -1.21 -13.88 9.59
CA GLY A 281 -1.82 -13.28 10.78
C GLY A 281 -1.16 -11.95 11.13
N LYS A 282 -1.61 -11.30 12.20
CA LYS A 282 -1.08 -9.99 12.62
C LYS A 282 -0.04 -10.20 13.72
N LYS A 283 1.23 -10.15 13.36
CA LYS A 283 2.37 -10.34 14.24
C LYS A 283 3.30 -9.13 14.23
N PRO A 284 4.08 -8.86 15.28
CA PRO A 284 5.16 -7.88 15.23
C PRO A 284 6.14 -8.23 14.11
N PHE A 285 6.51 -7.25 13.29
CA PHE A 285 7.65 -7.44 12.39
C PHE A 285 8.93 -7.46 13.21
N ILE A 286 9.71 -8.54 13.10
CA ILE A 286 10.86 -8.81 13.97
C ILE A 286 11.92 -7.70 13.95
N ALA A 287 12.08 -7.03 12.81
CA ALA A 287 13.04 -5.94 12.67
C ALA A 287 12.46 -4.55 12.98
N SER A 288 11.13 -4.41 13.19
CA SER A 288 10.54 -3.12 13.58
C SER A 288 11.04 -2.69 14.95
N SER A 289 11.67 -1.52 15.05
CA SER A 289 12.20 -1.04 16.33
C SER A 289 11.11 -0.79 17.35
N GLY A 290 11.35 -1.23 18.60
CA GLY A 290 10.46 -1.05 19.74
C GLY A 290 10.80 0.22 20.53
N GLY A 291 9.75 0.98 20.90
CA GLY A 291 9.88 2.14 21.79
C GLY A 291 10.08 1.76 23.25
N LEU A 292 10.10 2.78 24.12
CA LEU A 292 10.13 2.58 25.57
C LEU A 292 8.71 2.60 26.13
N SER A 293 8.39 1.64 26.98
CA SER A 293 7.14 1.64 27.74
C SER A 293 7.16 2.76 28.78
N GLY A 294 6.17 3.66 28.77
CA GLY A 294 5.85 4.51 29.91
C GLY A 294 6.14 6.01 29.84
N LYS A 295 6.89 6.56 28.88
CA LYS A 295 7.12 8.02 28.82
C LYS A 295 6.62 8.71 27.55
N ALA A 296 6.85 8.17 26.40
CA ALA A 296 6.23 8.59 25.14
C ALA A 296 5.69 7.32 24.49
N GLU A 297 4.42 7.32 24.10
CA GLU A 297 3.84 6.16 23.41
C GLU A 297 4.42 6.10 21.97
N LYS A 298 5.62 5.54 21.86
CA LYS A 298 6.29 5.28 20.57
C LYS A 298 6.46 3.76 20.35
N PRO A 299 6.25 3.26 19.12
CA PRO A 299 5.65 4.00 18.01
C PRO A 299 4.26 4.52 18.37
N ASN A 300 3.74 5.53 17.64
CA ASN A 300 2.38 6.03 17.90
C ASN A 300 1.32 5.00 17.51
N LEU A 301 1.56 4.28 16.41
CA LEU A 301 0.72 3.21 15.87
C LEU A 301 1.55 2.31 14.97
N THR A 302 0.93 1.26 14.44
CA THR A 302 1.62 0.28 13.60
C THR A 302 0.79 -0.08 12.37
N ALA A 303 1.47 -0.49 11.28
CA ALA A 303 0.84 -0.91 10.03
C ALA A 303 1.66 -2.01 9.33
N ALA A 304 1.05 -2.67 8.35
CA ALA A 304 1.71 -3.72 7.58
C ALA A 304 2.95 -3.21 6.84
N CYS A 305 4.02 -4.01 6.86
CA CYS A 305 5.30 -3.66 6.24
C CYS A 305 6.07 -4.84 5.65
N VAL A 306 5.54 -6.04 5.73
CA VAL A 306 6.20 -7.26 5.25
C VAL A 306 5.58 -7.68 3.93
N ASP A 307 6.44 -7.97 2.96
CA ASP A 307 6.07 -8.49 1.63
C ASP A 307 5.06 -7.59 0.89
N ILE A 308 5.24 -6.28 1.05
CA ILE A 308 4.40 -5.29 0.38
C ILE A 308 4.80 -5.18 -1.08
N CYS A 309 3.82 -5.22 -1.97
CA CYS A 309 4.02 -5.02 -3.41
C CYS A 309 3.68 -3.58 -3.80
N SER A 310 4.58 -2.92 -4.53
CA SER A 310 4.42 -1.56 -5.04
C SER A 310 5.24 -1.35 -6.32
N LEU A 311 5.36 -0.10 -6.76
CA LEU A 311 5.98 0.27 -8.02
C LEU A 311 7.47 -0.09 -8.06
N ASN A 312 7.90 -0.62 -9.19
CA ASN A 312 9.31 -0.85 -9.50
C ASN A 312 9.92 0.35 -10.25
N ALA A 313 11.22 0.46 -10.23
CA ALA A 313 11.99 1.44 -10.98
C ALA A 313 13.03 0.75 -11.87
N ASP A 314 13.38 1.38 -12.99
CA ASP A 314 14.63 1.09 -13.67
C ASP A 314 15.75 1.90 -13.00
N ILE A 315 16.51 1.26 -12.13
CA ILE A 315 17.60 1.89 -11.37
C ILE A 315 18.79 2.32 -12.23
N ASN A 316 18.83 1.89 -13.49
CA ASN A 316 19.85 2.31 -14.46
C ASN A 316 19.39 3.50 -15.31
N TYR A 317 18.12 3.92 -15.17
CA TYR A 317 17.57 5.05 -15.88
C TYR A 317 18.02 6.35 -15.26
N ILE A 318 18.66 7.19 -16.07
CA ILE A 318 19.01 8.58 -15.75
C ILE A 318 18.20 9.47 -16.70
N SER A 319 17.46 10.41 -16.13
CA SER A 319 16.47 11.22 -16.86
C SER A 319 17.04 12.35 -17.70
N GLU A 320 18.35 12.63 -17.58
CA GLU A 320 19.02 13.72 -18.28
C GLU A 320 20.48 13.34 -18.58
N LYS A 321 20.94 13.68 -19.78
CA LYS A 321 22.34 13.57 -20.19
C LYS A 321 22.70 14.80 -21.03
N ASP A 322 23.80 15.45 -20.70
CA ASP A 322 24.32 16.64 -21.38
C ASP A 322 23.25 17.74 -21.56
N GLY A 323 22.41 17.96 -20.50
CA GLY A 323 21.32 18.93 -20.50
C GLY A 323 20.08 18.50 -21.33
N GLN A 324 20.10 17.32 -21.94
CA GLN A 324 18.97 16.80 -22.71
C GLN A 324 18.17 15.77 -21.91
N LYS A 325 16.86 15.95 -21.90
CA LYS A 325 15.93 15.01 -21.28
C LYS A 325 15.93 13.67 -21.99
N ILE A 326 16.06 12.60 -21.20
CA ILE A 326 15.90 11.22 -21.67
C ILE A 326 14.57 10.68 -21.18
N TYR A 327 13.87 9.93 -22.02
CA TYR A 327 12.62 9.27 -21.65
C TYR A 327 12.88 7.83 -21.23
N PRO A 328 12.14 7.32 -20.21
CA PRO A 328 12.32 5.96 -19.74
C PRO A 328 11.87 4.94 -20.78
N ARG A 329 12.53 3.79 -20.80
CA ARG A 329 12.08 2.62 -21.54
C ARG A 329 10.95 1.92 -20.78
N PRO A 330 10.11 1.12 -21.47
CA PRO A 330 9.16 0.25 -20.79
C PRO A 330 9.86 -0.68 -19.80
N LEU A 331 9.30 -0.80 -18.61
CA LEU A 331 9.81 -1.72 -17.59
C LEU A 331 9.38 -3.16 -17.90
N ASP A 332 10.30 -4.11 -17.79
CA ASP A 332 9.99 -5.55 -17.88
C ASP A 332 9.09 -6.01 -16.72
N LYS A 333 9.31 -5.45 -15.53
CA LYS A 333 8.51 -5.70 -14.33
C LYS A 333 8.07 -4.37 -13.75
N LEU A 334 6.76 -4.12 -13.77
CA LEU A 334 6.17 -2.88 -13.28
C LEU A 334 6.10 -2.81 -11.74
N TYR A 335 6.10 -3.94 -11.07
CA TYR A 335 5.94 -4.04 -9.61
C TYR A 335 7.03 -4.91 -9.00
N THR A 336 7.35 -4.61 -7.75
CA THR A 336 8.31 -5.35 -6.93
C THR A 336 7.80 -5.44 -5.50
N SER A 337 8.34 -6.35 -4.69
CA SER A 337 8.01 -6.48 -3.26
C SER A 337 9.17 -6.03 -2.40
N TYR A 338 8.83 -5.40 -1.28
CA TYR A 338 9.78 -4.92 -0.28
C TYR A 338 9.24 -5.14 1.14
N THR A 339 10.16 -5.31 2.10
CA THR A 339 9.87 -5.45 3.52
C THR A 339 10.64 -4.41 4.32
N GLY A 340 9.93 -3.54 5.03
CA GLY A 340 10.53 -2.49 5.86
C GLY A 340 9.51 -1.55 6.46
N THR A 341 9.80 -1.00 7.63
CA THR A 341 8.93 -0.04 8.33
C THR A 341 8.66 1.25 7.54
N SER A 342 9.45 1.54 6.52
CA SER A 342 9.21 2.60 5.53
C SER A 342 7.85 2.44 4.84
N CYS A 343 7.42 1.18 4.58
CA CYS A 343 6.10 0.89 3.98
C CYS A 343 4.97 1.32 4.91
N SER A 344 5.12 1.08 6.21
CA SER A 344 4.14 1.50 7.22
C SER A 344 4.02 3.03 7.28
N ALA A 345 5.16 3.74 7.26
CA ALA A 345 5.18 5.20 7.26
C ALA A 345 4.52 5.77 5.98
N ALA A 346 4.81 5.18 4.82
CA ALA A 346 4.18 5.55 3.56
C ALA A 346 2.65 5.32 3.58
N TYR A 347 2.19 4.17 4.14
CA TYR A 347 0.77 3.89 4.30
C TYR A 347 0.06 4.96 5.14
N ILE A 348 0.62 5.31 6.29
CA ILE A 348 0.03 6.34 7.17
C ILE A 348 0.08 7.73 6.51
N SER A 349 1.11 8.02 5.71
CA SER A 349 1.18 9.26 4.92
C SER A 349 0.01 9.37 3.94
N GLY A 350 -0.33 8.28 3.25
CA GLY A 350 -1.52 8.21 2.40
C GLY A 350 -2.83 8.37 3.19
N ILE A 351 -2.96 7.74 4.35
CA ILE A 351 -4.13 7.89 5.23
C ILE A 351 -4.31 9.34 5.67
N CYS A 352 -3.23 10.02 6.05
CA CYS A 352 -3.29 11.44 6.41
C CYS A 352 -3.75 12.32 5.24
N ALA A 353 -3.37 11.98 3.99
CA ALA A 353 -3.86 12.70 2.82
C ALA A 353 -5.38 12.55 2.63
N LEU A 354 -5.94 11.38 2.92
CA LEU A 354 -7.40 11.18 2.92
C LEU A 354 -8.08 12.03 4.00
N LEU A 355 -7.49 12.14 5.20
CA LEU A 355 -8.00 12.98 6.27
C LEU A 355 -8.04 14.47 5.87
N PHE A 356 -6.97 14.98 5.25
CA PHE A 356 -6.91 16.37 4.79
C PHE A 356 -7.81 16.64 3.58
N GLU A 357 -8.06 15.67 2.70
CA GLU A 357 -9.08 15.79 1.65
C GLU A 357 -10.47 15.95 2.26
N ASN A 358 -10.76 15.19 3.32
CA ASN A 358 -12.04 15.25 4.03
C ASN A 358 -12.21 16.55 4.84
N ASN A 359 -11.15 17.00 5.52
CA ASN A 359 -11.13 18.24 6.28
C ASN A 359 -9.76 18.93 6.17
N PRO A 360 -9.63 19.95 5.31
CA PRO A 360 -8.36 20.67 5.09
C PRO A 360 -7.84 21.46 6.29
N ASN A 361 -8.69 21.72 7.28
CA ASN A 361 -8.37 22.56 8.44
C ASN A 361 -7.88 21.77 9.67
N LEU A 362 -7.63 20.46 9.51
CA LEU A 362 -7.10 19.65 10.61
C LEU A 362 -5.73 20.19 11.07
N THR A 363 -5.57 20.27 12.37
CA THR A 363 -4.28 20.55 13.00
C THR A 363 -3.48 19.26 13.21
N TYR A 364 -2.19 19.38 13.51
CA TYR A 364 -1.36 18.23 13.90
C TYR A 364 -1.99 17.44 15.06
N LYS A 365 -2.51 18.15 16.07
CA LYS A 365 -3.15 17.51 17.25
C LYS A 365 -4.43 16.76 16.86
N ASP A 366 -5.23 17.30 15.95
CA ASP A 366 -6.43 16.63 15.45
C ASP A 366 -6.09 15.33 14.74
N VAL A 367 -5.11 15.38 13.83
CA VAL A 367 -4.66 14.18 13.10
C VAL A 367 -4.15 13.12 14.07
N CYS A 368 -3.29 13.48 15.03
CA CYS A 368 -2.80 12.55 16.06
C CYS A 368 -3.94 11.92 16.86
N SER A 369 -4.94 12.72 17.25
CA SER A 369 -6.11 12.26 17.99
C SER A 369 -6.98 11.32 17.18
N LEU A 370 -7.29 11.67 15.92
CA LEU A 370 -8.06 10.83 15.00
C LEU A 370 -7.39 9.48 14.75
N LEU A 371 -6.09 9.48 14.46
CA LEU A 371 -5.33 8.26 14.27
C LEU A 371 -5.36 7.40 15.55
N LYS A 372 -5.07 7.98 16.71
CA LYS A 372 -5.04 7.26 18.00
C LYS A 372 -6.40 6.64 18.33
N THR A 373 -7.49 7.40 18.22
CA THR A 373 -8.85 6.95 18.59
C THR A 373 -9.43 5.94 17.61
N SER A 374 -8.99 5.96 16.36
CA SER A 374 -9.40 4.96 15.36
C SER A 374 -8.70 3.63 15.48
N CYS A 375 -7.59 3.55 16.22
CA CYS A 375 -6.81 2.33 16.36
C CYS A 375 -7.53 1.25 17.18
N SER A 376 -7.18 0.00 16.88
CA SER A 376 -7.54 -1.18 17.66
C SER A 376 -6.26 -1.88 18.12
N LEU A 377 -6.19 -2.19 19.40
CA LEU A 377 -5.04 -2.90 19.98
C LEU A 377 -5.00 -4.35 19.48
N LEU A 378 -3.81 -4.85 19.31
CA LEU A 378 -3.49 -6.24 19.04
C LEU A 378 -2.94 -6.90 20.31
N ASN A 379 -2.88 -8.23 20.32
CA ASN A 379 -2.27 -8.98 21.44
C ASN A 379 -0.73 -8.96 21.33
N MET A 380 -0.15 -7.78 21.59
CA MET A 380 1.30 -7.57 21.60
C MET A 380 1.67 -6.37 22.48
N SER A 381 2.98 -6.21 22.81
CA SER A 381 3.46 -5.11 23.64
C SER A 381 3.15 -3.73 23.05
N LYS A 382 2.83 -2.76 23.89
CA LYS A 382 2.67 -1.36 23.50
C LYS A 382 3.94 -0.75 22.91
N SER A 383 5.11 -1.18 23.39
CA SER A 383 6.41 -0.74 22.84
C SER A 383 6.59 -1.07 21.35
N VAL A 384 5.82 -2.05 20.83
CA VAL A 384 5.86 -2.46 19.43
C VAL A 384 4.70 -1.88 18.62
N GLN A 385 3.48 -1.80 19.21
CA GLN A 385 2.28 -1.41 18.47
C GLN A 385 1.78 0.01 18.74
N GLY A 386 2.22 0.67 19.82
CA GLY A 386 1.64 1.94 20.25
C GLY A 386 0.14 1.83 20.51
N SER A 387 -0.63 2.62 19.81
CA SER A 387 -2.12 2.57 19.84
C SER A 387 -2.71 1.39 19.05
N GLY A 388 -1.90 0.63 18.31
CA GLY A 388 -2.35 -0.51 17.52
C GLY A 388 -2.47 -0.21 16.04
N ILE A 389 -3.39 -0.89 15.35
CA ILE A 389 -3.65 -0.72 13.91
C ILE A 389 -4.88 0.16 13.66
N ILE A 390 -4.84 0.96 12.61
CA ILE A 390 -5.96 1.79 12.21
C ILE A 390 -7.16 0.92 11.78
N ASN A 391 -8.33 1.26 12.32
CA ASN A 391 -9.60 0.82 11.78
C ASN A 391 -10.14 1.92 10.86
N ILE A 392 -10.03 1.71 9.55
CA ILE A 392 -10.41 2.69 8.54
C ILE A 392 -11.88 3.09 8.62
N ASN A 393 -12.77 2.17 9.05
CA ASN A 393 -14.20 2.40 9.21
C ASN A 393 -14.55 3.32 10.40
N LYS A 394 -13.62 3.46 11.37
CA LYS A 394 -13.75 4.42 12.47
C LYS A 394 -13.10 5.76 12.14
N LEU A 395 -12.11 5.74 11.25
CA LEU A 395 -11.31 6.91 10.93
C LEU A 395 -11.96 7.79 9.86
N LEU A 396 -12.49 7.17 8.82
CA LEU A 396 -13.08 7.86 7.67
C LEU A 396 -14.60 7.75 7.68
N PRO A 397 -15.33 8.80 7.25
CA PRO A 397 -16.79 8.87 7.26
C PRO A 397 -17.47 7.88 6.31
#